data_3a97916b7837dc5c3fd4e7670a64f4fb
#
_entry.id   3a97916b7837dc5c3fd4e7670a64f4fb
#
_cell.length_a   1.000
_cell.length_b   1.000
_cell.length_c   1.000
_cell.angle_alpha   90.00
_cell.angle_beta   90.00
_cell.angle_gamma   90.00
#
_symmetry.space_group_name_H-M   'P 1'
#
loop_
_entity.id
_entity.type
_entity.pdbx_description
1 polymer ?
#
loop_
_entity_poly.entity_id
_entity_poly.type
_entity_poly.pdbx_seq_one_letter_code
_entity_poly.pdbx_strand_id
1 'polypeptide(L)'
;MNIILADDDKIVETALKTIIEAGNEIKIIASCDNGQDAVELYKQHRPHVALLDIQMPKMTGIESAKEIQRLDPDAKILFLTTFDDNDYIAAALAIGAKGYILKQDYESIVPALKAVEAGQTVLGGEIVQKLSTNISKPDLKKWNLADKEVEIIALVGQGLNNKEIAQALFLSEGTVRNYLSEILGKLNLRDRTQLAVFYYKSK
;
A
#
# COMPACT_ATOMS: atom_id res chain seq x y z
N MET A 1 8.52 24.68 7.36
CA MET A 1 8.50 23.68 6.27
C MET A 1 7.46 24.06 5.23
N ASN A 2 7.77 24.03 3.95
CA ASN A 2 6.85 24.32 2.85
C ASN A 2 6.39 23.03 2.20
N ILE A 3 5.08 22.86 1.98
CA ILE A 3 4.50 21.69 1.35
C ILE A 3 3.52 22.09 0.26
N ILE A 4 3.26 21.17 -0.69
CA ILE A 4 2.09 21.23 -1.57
C ILE A 4 1.07 20.20 -1.12
N LEU A 5 -0.21 20.46 -1.38
CA LEU A 5 -1.33 19.58 -1.07
C LEU A 5 -2.13 19.31 -2.34
N ALA A 6 -2.37 18.04 -2.66
CA ALA A 6 -3.28 17.63 -3.74
C ALA A 6 -4.37 16.73 -3.17
N ASP A 7 -5.61 17.18 -3.29
CA ASP A 7 -6.82 16.49 -2.81
C ASP A 7 -8.02 17.00 -3.61
N ASP A 8 -8.83 16.13 -4.17
CA ASP A 8 -9.98 16.51 -4.98
C ASP A 8 -11.21 16.90 -4.14
N ASP A 9 -11.21 16.59 -2.83
CA ASP A 9 -12.27 17.00 -1.92
C ASP A 9 -11.93 18.35 -1.24
N LYS A 10 -12.67 19.40 -1.61
CA LYS A 10 -12.50 20.76 -1.06
C LYS A 10 -12.76 20.87 0.44
N ILE A 11 -13.60 20.01 1.00
CA ILE A 11 -13.88 20.01 2.45
C ILE A 11 -12.66 19.45 3.18
N VAL A 12 -12.13 18.34 2.68
CA VAL A 12 -10.90 17.71 3.19
C VAL A 12 -9.72 18.67 3.05
N GLU A 13 -9.53 19.28 1.89
CA GLU A 13 -8.47 20.29 1.66
C GLU A 13 -8.53 21.41 2.72
N THR A 14 -9.72 21.95 2.98
CA THR A 14 -9.91 23.05 3.95
C THR A 14 -9.59 22.59 5.38
N ALA A 15 -10.05 21.39 5.76
CA ALA A 15 -9.77 20.82 7.06
C ALA A 15 -8.26 20.56 7.25
N LEU A 16 -7.61 19.99 6.25
CA LEU A 16 -6.17 19.72 6.25
C LEU A 16 -5.35 21.01 6.39
N LYS A 17 -5.71 22.07 5.66
CA LYS A 17 -5.05 23.39 5.83
C LYS A 17 -5.12 23.89 7.26
N THR A 18 -6.30 23.81 7.86
CA THR A 18 -6.50 24.23 9.26
C THR A 18 -5.64 23.44 10.23
N ILE A 19 -5.62 22.10 10.09
CA ILE A 19 -4.87 21.19 10.97
C ILE A 19 -3.36 21.39 10.78
N ILE A 20 -2.88 21.41 9.55
CA ILE A 20 -1.46 21.45 9.23
C ILE A 20 -0.83 22.79 9.59
N GLU A 21 -1.54 23.89 9.38
CA GLU A 21 -1.01 25.25 9.61
C GLU A 21 -1.25 25.76 11.04
N ALA A 22 -2.00 25.04 11.89
CA ALA A 22 -2.31 25.45 13.25
C ALA A 22 -1.07 25.76 14.12
N GLY A 23 0.03 25.02 13.88
CA GLY A 23 1.28 25.21 14.64
C GLY A 23 2.25 26.24 14.06
N ASN A 24 1.94 26.91 12.93
CA ASN A 24 2.79 27.86 12.20
C ASN A 24 4.16 27.32 11.73
N GLU A 25 4.44 26.03 11.88
CA GLU A 25 5.71 25.41 11.51
C GLU A 25 5.68 24.88 10.07
N ILE A 26 4.50 24.52 9.57
CA ILE A 26 4.25 23.99 8.24
C ILE A 26 3.36 24.97 7.48
N LYS A 27 3.73 25.25 6.23
CA LYS A 27 2.96 26.12 5.35
C LYS A 27 2.60 25.37 4.06
N ILE A 28 1.33 25.36 3.72
CA ILE A 28 0.85 24.89 2.42
C ILE A 28 1.00 26.04 1.42
N ILE A 29 2.02 25.96 0.57
CA ILE A 29 2.37 27.03 -0.37
C ILE A 29 1.56 27.00 -1.65
N ALA A 30 1.01 25.83 -1.99
CA ALA A 30 0.08 25.65 -3.12
C ALA A 30 -0.77 24.41 -2.90
N SER A 31 -1.98 24.39 -3.48
CA SER A 31 -2.86 23.24 -3.48
C SER A 31 -3.58 23.09 -4.82
N CYS A 32 -3.96 21.86 -5.16
CA CYS A 32 -4.71 21.50 -6.36
C CYS A 32 -5.66 20.33 -6.09
N ASP A 33 -6.53 20.05 -7.07
CA ASP A 33 -7.57 19.02 -6.99
C ASP A 33 -7.34 17.83 -7.94
N ASN A 34 -6.17 17.73 -8.53
CA ASN A 34 -5.83 16.64 -9.45
C ASN A 34 -4.33 16.41 -9.53
N GLY A 35 -3.96 15.20 -9.96
CA GLY A 35 -2.56 14.80 -10.00
C GLY A 35 -1.70 15.47 -11.05
N GLN A 36 -2.28 15.91 -12.16
CA GLN A 36 -1.53 16.60 -13.21
C GLN A 36 -1.04 17.97 -12.71
N ASP A 37 -1.92 18.72 -12.07
CA ASP A 37 -1.57 20.01 -11.49
C ASP A 37 -0.61 19.84 -10.30
N ALA A 38 -0.70 18.73 -9.54
CA ALA A 38 0.27 18.41 -8.48
C ALA A 38 1.70 18.29 -9.00
N VAL A 39 1.91 17.67 -10.16
CA VAL A 39 3.23 17.59 -10.81
C VAL A 39 3.73 18.98 -11.21
N GLU A 40 2.88 19.84 -11.79
CA GLU A 40 3.27 21.18 -12.17
C GLU A 40 3.58 22.06 -10.94
N LEU A 41 2.77 21.97 -9.87
CA LEU A 41 3.05 22.67 -8.62
C LEU A 41 4.38 22.20 -7.99
N TYR A 42 4.69 20.90 -8.06
CA TYR A 42 5.97 20.39 -7.57
C TYR A 42 7.14 20.98 -8.37
N LYS A 43 7.05 21.03 -9.69
CA LYS A 43 8.08 21.64 -10.55
C LYS A 43 8.31 23.11 -10.22
N GLN A 44 7.22 23.85 -10.03
CA GLN A 44 7.26 25.30 -9.80
C GLN A 44 7.80 25.65 -8.42
N HIS A 45 7.40 24.93 -7.40
CA HIS A 45 7.62 25.34 -6.00
C HIS A 45 8.72 24.55 -5.29
N ARG A 46 9.11 23.37 -5.79
CA ARG A 46 10.10 22.49 -5.14
C ARG A 46 9.88 22.40 -3.63
N PRO A 47 8.72 21.89 -3.18
CA PRO A 47 8.37 21.84 -1.77
C PRO A 47 9.27 20.87 -1.00
N HIS A 48 9.31 21.01 0.32
CA HIS A 48 10.01 20.03 1.18
C HIS A 48 9.29 18.68 1.20
N VAL A 49 7.94 18.68 1.13
CA VAL A 49 7.12 17.46 1.05
C VAL A 49 5.93 17.72 0.12
N ALA A 50 5.61 16.72 -0.72
CA ALA A 50 4.35 16.65 -1.45
C ALA A 50 3.36 15.76 -0.70
N LEU A 51 2.24 16.33 -0.26
CA LEU A 51 1.14 15.61 0.37
C LEU A 51 0.08 15.35 -0.69
N LEU A 52 -0.13 14.08 -1.04
CA LEU A 52 -0.95 13.67 -2.18
C LEU A 52 -2.06 12.70 -1.76
N ASP A 53 -3.30 12.99 -2.13
CA ASP A 53 -4.31 11.93 -2.16
C ASP A 53 -4.01 10.95 -3.31
N ILE A 54 -4.45 9.71 -3.16
CA ILE A 54 -4.25 8.65 -4.16
C ILE A 54 -5.28 8.78 -5.29
N GLN A 55 -6.55 8.95 -4.95
CA GLN A 55 -7.60 9.02 -5.94
C GLN A 55 -7.94 10.46 -6.28
N MET A 56 -7.51 10.89 -7.43
CA MET A 56 -7.79 12.21 -7.97
C MET A 56 -8.14 12.11 -9.46
N PRO A 57 -8.92 13.05 -10.00
CA PRO A 57 -9.23 13.11 -11.41
C PRO A 57 -7.99 13.41 -12.27
N LYS A 58 -8.09 13.15 -13.57
CA LYS A 58 -7.06 13.33 -14.61
C LYS A 58 -5.84 12.42 -14.43
N MET A 59 -5.21 12.43 -13.26
CA MET A 59 -4.03 11.66 -12.90
C MET A 59 -4.10 11.30 -11.42
N THR A 60 -3.90 10.04 -11.07
CA THR A 60 -3.89 9.57 -9.69
C THR A 60 -2.66 10.09 -8.92
N GLY A 61 -2.72 10.10 -7.58
CA GLY A 61 -1.56 10.47 -6.77
C GLY A 61 -0.37 9.55 -6.97
N ILE A 62 -0.61 8.26 -7.23
CA ILE A 62 0.46 7.28 -7.54
C ILE A 62 1.16 7.63 -8.85
N GLU A 63 0.41 7.98 -9.89
CA GLU A 63 0.98 8.41 -11.18
C GLU A 63 1.74 9.73 -11.02
N SER A 64 1.16 10.69 -10.28
CA SER A 64 1.80 11.96 -9.99
C SER A 64 3.13 11.78 -9.24
N ALA A 65 3.14 10.89 -8.24
CA ALA A 65 4.35 10.57 -7.49
C ALA A 65 5.45 9.98 -8.38
N LYS A 66 5.10 9.10 -9.33
CA LYS A 66 6.06 8.56 -10.30
C LYS A 66 6.67 9.67 -11.18
N GLU A 67 5.84 10.59 -11.67
CA GLU A 67 6.32 11.71 -12.47
C GLU A 67 7.18 12.67 -11.64
N ILE A 68 6.77 12.98 -10.40
CA ILE A 68 7.57 13.80 -9.49
C ILE A 68 8.94 13.17 -9.22
N GLN A 69 9.01 11.86 -8.96
CA GLN A 69 10.27 11.18 -8.70
C GLN A 69 11.17 11.04 -9.94
N ARG A 70 10.60 11.02 -11.15
CA ARG A 70 11.40 11.14 -12.38
C ARG A 70 12.08 12.49 -12.51
N LEU A 71 11.44 13.56 -12.02
CA LEU A 71 11.95 14.93 -12.02
C LEU A 71 12.92 15.19 -10.88
N ASP A 72 12.71 14.50 -9.76
CA ASP A 72 13.47 14.65 -8.52
C ASP A 72 13.48 13.31 -7.77
N PRO A 73 14.54 12.50 -7.91
CA PRO A 73 14.65 11.21 -7.24
C PRO A 73 14.62 11.29 -5.70
N ASP A 74 14.96 12.46 -5.14
CA ASP A 74 14.97 12.70 -3.70
C ASP A 74 13.65 13.30 -3.19
N ALA A 75 12.64 13.42 -4.05
CA ALA A 75 11.33 13.94 -3.70
C ALA A 75 10.72 13.21 -2.50
N LYS A 76 10.30 13.97 -1.50
CA LYS A 76 9.63 13.43 -0.32
C LYS A 76 8.13 13.48 -0.53
N ILE A 77 7.53 12.31 -0.65
CA ILE A 77 6.11 12.14 -0.93
C ILE A 77 5.45 11.43 0.26
N LEU A 78 4.38 12.04 0.78
CA LEU A 78 3.48 11.46 1.76
C LEU A 78 2.10 11.30 1.13
N PHE A 79 1.60 10.08 1.09
CA PHE A 79 0.22 9.82 0.70
C PHE A 79 -0.72 9.97 1.88
N LEU A 80 -1.82 10.67 1.66
CA LEU A 80 -2.92 10.82 2.61
C LEU A 80 -4.21 10.44 1.88
N THR A 81 -4.85 9.34 2.28
CA THR A 81 -5.97 8.79 1.53
C THR A 81 -7.03 8.15 2.43
N THR A 82 -8.25 8.05 1.94
CA THR A 82 -9.31 7.25 2.57
C THR A 82 -9.19 5.76 2.25
N PHE A 83 -8.33 5.39 1.28
CA PHE A 83 -8.19 4.04 0.80
C PHE A 83 -7.05 3.31 1.50
N ASP A 84 -7.39 2.16 2.03
CA ASP A 84 -6.47 1.24 2.69
C ASP A 84 -6.26 -0.04 1.84
N ASP A 85 -6.46 0.06 0.52
CA ASP A 85 -6.27 -1.04 -0.42
C ASP A 85 -4.79 -1.42 -0.53
N ASN A 86 -4.54 -2.72 -0.44
CA ASN A 86 -3.18 -3.27 -0.48
C ASN A 86 -2.43 -2.97 -1.79
N ASP A 87 -3.15 -2.88 -2.89
CA ASP A 87 -2.54 -2.58 -4.19
C ASP A 87 -1.98 -1.14 -4.23
N TYR A 88 -2.67 -0.19 -3.60
CA TYR A 88 -2.18 1.19 -3.47
C TYR A 88 -1.02 1.31 -2.49
N ILE A 89 -1.08 0.58 -1.36
CA ILE A 89 0.03 0.55 -0.39
C ILE A 89 1.29 -0.03 -1.04
N ALA A 90 1.17 -1.17 -1.74
CA ALA A 90 2.28 -1.79 -2.44
C ALA A 90 2.86 -0.88 -3.54
N ALA A 91 2.00 -0.22 -4.32
CA ALA A 91 2.42 0.72 -5.34
C ALA A 91 3.16 1.93 -4.75
N ALA A 92 2.66 2.52 -3.65
CA ALA A 92 3.29 3.63 -2.96
C ALA A 92 4.68 3.29 -2.44
N LEU A 93 4.84 2.11 -1.85
CA LEU A 93 6.12 1.61 -1.37
C LEU A 93 7.10 1.32 -2.52
N ALA A 94 6.62 0.72 -3.62
CA ALA A 94 7.44 0.40 -4.78
C ALA A 94 8.04 1.63 -5.48
N ILE A 95 7.35 2.76 -5.46
CA ILE A 95 7.87 4.04 -5.97
C ILE A 95 8.74 4.79 -4.95
N GLY A 96 8.97 4.24 -3.75
CA GLY A 96 9.82 4.87 -2.74
C GLY A 96 9.19 6.05 -2.01
N ALA A 97 7.86 6.13 -1.94
CA ALA A 97 7.18 7.13 -1.12
C ALA A 97 7.67 7.07 0.32
N LYS A 98 7.81 8.22 0.96
CA LYS A 98 8.30 8.34 2.33
C LYS A 98 7.20 8.23 3.38
N GLY A 99 5.93 8.20 2.96
CA GLY A 99 4.85 8.00 3.91
C GLY A 99 3.52 7.61 3.28
N TYR A 100 2.70 6.93 4.10
CA TYR A 100 1.35 6.54 3.77
C TYR A 100 0.49 6.57 5.03
N ILE A 101 -0.52 7.45 5.06
CA ILE A 101 -1.41 7.64 6.22
C ILE A 101 -2.85 7.68 5.73
N LEU A 102 -3.76 7.18 6.56
CA LEU A 102 -5.19 7.31 6.30
C LEU A 102 -5.71 8.68 6.74
N LYS A 103 -6.60 9.29 5.96
CA LYS A 103 -7.21 10.60 6.24
C LYS A 103 -7.94 10.66 7.60
N GLN A 104 -8.44 9.53 8.08
CA GLN A 104 -9.07 9.41 9.39
C GLN A 104 -8.10 9.55 10.56
N ASP A 105 -6.81 9.30 10.34
CA ASP A 105 -5.74 9.45 11.34
C ASP A 105 -5.12 10.86 11.28
N TYR A 106 -5.99 11.88 11.43
CA TYR A 106 -5.61 13.29 11.27
C TYR A 106 -4.59 13.77 12.30
N GLU A 107 -4.54 13.15 13.49
CA GLU A 107 -3.57 13.49 14.54
C GLU A 107 -2.13 13.14 14.13
N SER A 108 -1.97 12.12 13.31
CA SER A 108 -0.67 11.66 12.82
C SER A 108 -0.12 12.48 11.64
N ILE A 109 -0.92 13.34 10.99
CA ILE A 109 -0.51 14.05 9.76
C ILE A 109 0.69 14.98 10.01
N VAL A 110 0.60 15.85 10.99
CA VAL A 110 1.68 16.81 11.30
C VAL A 110 2.97 16.11 11.75
N PRO A 111 2.92 15.15 12.69
CA PRO A 111 4.09 14.35 13.04
C PRO A 111 4.71 13.63 11.83
N ALA A 112 3.89 13.06 10.95
CA ALA A 112 4.37 12.37 9.76
C ALA A 112 5.05 13.29 8.74
N LEU A 113 4.48 14.47 8.49
CA LEU A 113 5.09 15.47 7.61
C LEU A 113 6.51 15.85 8.11
N LYS A 114 6.67 16.03 9.42
CA LYS A 114 7.98 16.34 10.03
C LYS A 114 8.96 15.18 9.90
N ALA A 115 8.49 13.96 10.13
CA ALA A 115 9.33 12.77 10.01
C ALA A 115 9.76 12.51 8.55
N VAL A 116 8.83 12.69 7.60
CA VAL A 116 9.12 12.58 6.16
C VAL A 116 10.10 13.67 5.70
N GLU A 117 9.95 14.90 6.20
CA GLU A 117 10.91 15.98 5.94
C GLU A 117 12.31 15.61 6.45
N ALA A 118 12.40 14.97 7.61
CA ALA A 118 13.65 14.47 8.18
C ALA A 118 14.21 13.23 7.43
N GLY A 119 13.54 12.75 6.37
CA GLY A 119 13.96 11.60 5.57
C GLY A 119 13.53 10.24 6.10
N GLN A 120 12.73 10.19 7.16
CA GLN A 120 12.18 8.97 7.72
C GLN A 120 11.04 8.43 6.86
N THR A 121 10.82 7.11 6.90
CA THR A 121 9.63 6.48 6.31
C THR A 121 8.55 6.32 7.38
N VAL A 122 7.34 6.77 7.08
CA VAL A 122 6.19 6.75 8.00
C VAL A 122 5.06 5.93 7.40
N LEU A 123 4.58 4.94 8.15
CA LEU A 123 3.40 4.16 7.80
C LEU A 123 2.40 4.26 8.95
N GLY A 124 1.15 4.58 8.66
CA GLY A 124 0.08 4.58 9.66
C GLY A 124 -0.07 3.19 10.30
N GLY A 125 -0.50 3.15 11.56
CA GLY A 125 -0.58 1.90 12.33
C GLY A 125 -1.45 0.82 11.67
N GLU A 126 -2.59 1.20 11.08
CA GLU A 126 -3.46 0.29 10.32
C GLU A 126 -2.76 -0.25 9.07
N ILE A 127 -1.94 0.56 8.41
CA ILE A 127 -1.16 0.16 7.24
C ILE A 127 -0.10 -0.89 7.62
N VAL A 128 0.56 -0.69 8.75
CA VAL A 128 1.55 -1.66 9.27
C VAL A 128 0.89 -3.01 9.58
N GLN A 129 -0.30 -3.00 10.21
CA GLN A 129 -1.04 -4.24 10.47
C GLN A 129 -1.41 -4.95 9.16
N LYS A 130 -1.88 -4.24 8.14
CA LYS A 130 -2.20 -4.81 6.82
C LYS A 130 -0.98 -5.35 6.11
N LEU A 131 0.12 -4.64 6.12
CA LEU A 131 1.38 -5.16 5.59
C LEU A 131 1.80 -6.43 6.33
N SER A 132 1.67 -6.47 7.65
CA SER A 132 2.02 -7.66 8.45
C SER A 132 1.15 -8.87 8.10
N THR A 133 -0.13 -8.66 7.80
CA THR A 133 -1.06 -9.71 7.37
C THR A 133 -0.87 -10.10 5.90
N ASN A 134 -0.32 -9.21 5.07
CA ASN A 134 -0.14 -9.39 3.62
C ASN A 134 1.28 -9.75 3.17
N ILE A 135 2.29 -9.62 4.05
CA ILE A 135 3.65 -10.13 3.77
C ILE A 135 3.64 -11.64 3.43
N SER A 136 2.49 -12.30 3.57
CA SER A 136 2.34 -13.74 3.42
C SER A 136 1.46 -14.23 2.26
N LYS A 137 0.87 -13.36 1.44
CA LYS A 137 0.10 -13.85 0.28
C LYS A 137 0.89 -13.62 -1.01
N PRO A 138 1.49 -14.67 -1.58
CA PRO A 138 2.11 -14.57 -2.90
C PRO A 138 1.04 -14.16 -3.93
N ASP A 139 1.43 -13.38 -4.93
CA ASP A 139 0.54 -13.03 -6.05
C ASP A 139 0.27 -14.29 -6.92
N LEU A 140 -0.64 -15.12 -6.43
CA LEU A 140 -1.01 -16.38 -7.07
C LEU A 140 -2.17 -16.20 -8.08
N LYS A 141 -2.72 -15.00 -8.24
CA LYS A 141 -3.79 -14.71 -9.22
C LYS A 141 -3.36 -15.03 -10.66
N LYS A 142 -2.09 -14.81 -10.98
CA LYS A 142 -1.51 -15.15 -12.29
C LYS A 142 -1.55 -16.66 -12.64
N TRP A 143 -1.77 -17.52 -11.64
CA TRP A 143 -1.80 -18.98 -11.81
C TRP A 143 -3.22 -19.54 -11.91
N ASN A 144 -4.24 -18.68 -12.08
CA ASN A 144 -5.65 -19.07 -12.18
C ASN A 144 -6.13 -19.95 -11.00
N LEU A 145 -5.71 -19.58 -9.79
CA LEU A 145 -6.04 -20.24 -8.54
C LEU A 145 -7.26 -19.57 -7.91
N ALA A 146 -8.18 -20.38 -7.40
CA ALA A 146 -9.31 -19.86 -6.61
C ALA A 146 -8.84 -19.39 -5.22
N ASP A 147 -9.57 -18.46 -4.61
CA ASP A 147 -9.21 -17.90 -3.28
C ASP A 147 -8.95 -19.00 -2.24
N LYS A 148 -9.77 -20.05 -2.25
CA LYS A 148 -9.62 -21.19 -1.33
C LYS A 148 -8.35 -22.00 -1.58
N GLU A 149 -7.92 -22.12 -2.83
CA GLU A 149 -6.66 -22.76 -3.17
C GLU A 149 -5.46 -21.94 -2.68
N VAL A 150 -5.54 -20.62 -2.81
CA VAL A 150 -4.52 -19.69 -2.29
C VAL A 150 -4.38 -19.80 -0.77
N GLU A 151 -5.51 -19.88 -0.02
CA GLU A 151 -5.49 -20.10 1.41
C GLU A 151 -4.80 -21.40 1.80
N ILE A 152 -5.11 -22.49 1.08
CA ILE A 152 -4.49 -23.80 1.33
C ILE A 152 -3.00 -23.78 1.03
N ILE A 153 -2.56 -23.14 -0.06
CA ILE A 153 -1.13 -22.98 -0.40
C ILE A 153 -0.39 -22.23 0.72
N ALA A 154 -0.99 -21.17 1.27
CA ALA A 154 -0.40 -20.39 2.35
C ALA A 154 -0.21 -21.25 3.63
N LEU A 155 -1.21 -22.05 3.99
CA LEU A 155 -1.15 -22.94 5.15
C LEU A 155 -0.13 -24.08 4.96
N VAL A 156 0.01 -24.60 3.72
CA VAL A 156 1.08 -25.54 3.36
C VAL A 156 2.46 -24.89 3.53
N GLY A 157 2.61 -23.65 3.08
CA GLY A 157 3.84 -22.88 3.26
C GLY A 157 4.20 -22.66 4.73
N GLN A 158 3.21 -22.55 5.62
CA GLN A 158 3.40 -22.47 7.07
C GLN A 158 3.73 -23.83 7.70
N GLY A 159 3.73 -24.91 6.95
CA GLY A 159 4.08 -26.25 7.43
C GLY A 159 2.92 -27.07 8.02
N LEU A 160 1.67 -26.56 7.96
CA LEU A 160 0.49 -27.24 8.51
C LEU A 160 0.22 -28.56 7.75
N ASN A 161 -0.15 -29.62 8.44
CA ASN A 161 -0.60 -30.88 7.85
C ASN A 161 -2.09 -30.82 7.41
N ASN A 162 -2.60 -31.84 6.71
CA ASN A 162 -3.96 -31.81 6.18
C ASN A 162 -5.04 -31.70 7.27
N LYS A 163 -4.82 -32.29 8.43
CA LYS A 163 -5.73 -32.23 9.56
C LYS A 163 -5.79 -30.81 10.15
N GLU A 164 -4.66 -30.18 10.30
CA GLU A 164 -4.53 -28.80 10.80
C GLU A 164 -5.14 -27.80 9.78
N ILE A 165 -4.92 -28.00 8.48
CA ILE A 165 -5.55 -27.19 7.42
C ILE A 165 -7.06 -27.37 7.42
N ALA A 166 -7.53 -28.63 7.56
CA ALA A 166 -8.96 -28.93 7.64
C ALA A 166 -9.63 -28.21 8.81
N GLN A 167 -8.99 -28.21 9.99
CA GLN A 167 -9.46 -27.48 11.16
C GLN A 167 -9.47 -25.95 10.94
N ALA A 168 -8.38 -25.40 10.40
CA ALA A 168 -8.26 -23.95 10.17
C ALA A 168 -9.28 -23.41 9.16
N LEU A 169 -9.68 -24.23 8.16
CA LEU A 169 -10.59 -23.83 7.10
C LEU A 169 -12.01 -24.36 7.24
N PHE A 170 -12.32 -25.07 8.35
CA PHE A 170 -13.60 -25.74 8.60
C PHE A 170 -13.99 -26.71 7.49
N LEU A 171 -13.02 -27.52 7.02
CA LEU A 171 -13.16 -28.53 5.97
C LEU A 171 -12.94 -29.95 6.52
N SER A 172 -13.24 -30.96 5.71
CA SER A 172 -12.78 -32.34 5.98
C SER A 172 -11.36 -32.54 5.47
N GLU A 173 -10.59 -33.47 6.08
CA GLU A 173 -9.26 -33.83 5.57
C GLU A 173 -9.29 -34.36 4.14
N GLY A 174 -10.38 -35.07 3.76
CA GLY A 174 -10.60 -35.54 2.38
C GLY A 174 -10.75 -34.38 1.41
N THR A 175 -11.48 -33.32 1.80
CA THR A 175 -11.63 -32.10 0.99
C THR A 175 -10.30 -31.40 0.81
N VAL A 176 -9.49 -31.24 1.86
CA VAL A 176 -8.15 -30.66 1.76
C VAL A 176 -7.25 -31.48 0.83
N ARG A 177 -7.31 -32.80 0.89
CA ARG A 177 -6.53 -33.69 -0.02
C ARG A 177 -6.92 -33.49 -1.48
N ASN A 178 -8.21 -33.35 -1.77
CA ASN A 178 -8.67 -33.06 -3.14
C ASN A 178 -8.15 -31.72 -3.66
N TYR A 179 -8.29 -30.65 -2.86
CA TYR A 179 -7.73 -29.34 -3.20
C TYR A 179 -6.23 -29.41 -3.46
N LEU A 180 -5.47 -30.09 -2.60
CA LEU A 180 -4.01 -30.25 -2.82
C LEU A 180 -3.69 -30.95 -4.12
N SER A 181 -4.45 -31.99 -4.50
CA SER A 181 -4.25 -32.70 -5.78
C SER A 181 -4.53 -31.77 -6.96
N GLU A 182 -5.60 -30.97 -6.91
CA GLU A 182 -5.95 -30.01 -7.96
C GLU A 182 -4.89 -28.89 -8.07
N ILE A 183 -4.45 -28.33 -6.94
CA ILE A 183 -3.42 -27.30 -6.88
C ILE A 183 -2.10 -27.81 -7.48
N LEU A 184 -1.66 -29.00 -7.09
CA LEU A 184 -0.44 -29.61 -7.63
C LEU A 184 -0.54 -29.81 -9.14
N GLY A 185 -1.70 -30.24 -9.63
CA GLY A 185 -1.96 -30.38 -11.07
C GLY A 185 -1.92 -29.03 -11.80
N LYS A 186 -2.61 -28.00 -11.28
CA LYS A 186 -2.63 -26.64 -11.88
C LYS A 186 -1.25 -26.02 -11.97
N LEU A 187 -0.42 -26.22 -10.93
CA LEU A 187 0.91 -25.65 -10.84
C LEU A 187 2.01 -26.53 -11.45
N ASN A 188 1.65 -27.72 -11.96
CA ASN A 188 2.57 -28.73 -12.47
C ASN A 188 3.68 -29.09 -11.46
N LEU A 189 3.29 -29.26 -10.18
CA LEU A 189 4.18 -29.63 -9.09
C LEU A 189 3.97 -31.11 -8.72
N ARG A 190 5.05 -31.77 -8.26
CA ARG A 190 5.05 -33.22 -8.00
C ARG A 190 4.52 -33.57 -6.61
N ASP A 191 4.77 -32.70 -5.62
CA ASP A 191 4.49 -33.01 -4.24
C ASP A 191 4.31 -31.75 -3.38
N ARG A 192 3.90 -31.96 -2.13
CA ARG A 192 3.68 -30.92 -1.13
C ARG A 192 4.94 -30.10 -0.81
N THR A 193 6.12 -30.72 -0.87
CA THR A 193 7.38 -30.03 -0.61
C THR A 193 7.64 -29.00 -1.70
N GLN A 194 7.42 -29.37 -2.96
CA GLN A 194 7.52 -28.42 -4.07
C GLN A 194 6.48 -27.31 -3.97
N LEU A 195 5.29 -27.59 -3.45
CA LEU A 195 4.26 -26.58 -3.21
C LEU A 195 4.69 -25.59 -2.13
N ALA A 196 5.29 -26.06 -1.04
CA ALA A 196 5.85 -25.19 -0.01
C ALA A 196 6.99 -24.30 -0.56
N VAL A 197 7.92 -24.89 -1.35
CA VAL A 197 9.00 -24.14 -2.01
C VAL A 197 8.43 -23.11 -3.00
N PHE A 198 7.40 -23.48 -3.77
CA PHE A 198 6.70 -22.58 -4.68
C PHE A 198 6.12 -21.38 -3.93
N TYR A 199 5.46 -21.60 -2.79
CA TYR A 199 4.93 -20.53 -1.95
C TYR A 199 6.01 -19.51 -1.55
N TYR A 200 7.18 -19.98 -1.09
CA TYR A 200 8.28 -19.08 -0.70
C TYR A 200 8.97 -18.37 -1.88
N LYS A 201 8.99 -18.97 -3.06
CA LYS A 201 9.55 -18.35 -4.27
C LYS A 201 8.59 -17.36 -4.94
N SER A 202 7.30 -17.41 -4.60
CA SER A 202 6.26 -16.54 -5.16
C SER A 202 5.97 -15.32 -4.26
N LYS A 203 6.66 -15.20 -3.13
CA LYS A 203 6.73 -14.00 -2.30
C LYS A 203 7.69 -13.00 -2.94
#